data_59f01f63d4a63ada4d346bfa6ea90ce6
#
_entry.id   59f01f63d4a63ada4d346bfa6ea90ce6
#
_cell.length_a   1.000
_cell.length_b   1.000
_cell.length_c   1.000
_cell.angle_alpha   90.00
_cell.angle_beta   90.00
_cell.angle_gamma   90.00
#
_symmetry.space_group_name_H-M   'P 1'
#
loop_
_entity.id
_entity.type
_entity.pdbx_description
1 polymer ?
#
loop_
_entity_poly.entity_id
_entity_poly.type
_entity_poly.pdbx_seq_one_letter_code
_entity_poly.pdbx_strand_id
1 'polypeptide(L)'
;MRHLNLLRSLPALRRRGFTLVELMISLAVLVVVLAVAVPSMQEFTANNQLAATKSSFASALALARTEAAKRGRVVVLQALGSGSTGNEFANGWEIAVDDDGNGDVATSETRVRKSAVTLEKVKLGGAPVVSFRATGALVGTTAQVYTLCRASGGTRGFTVTVTPSGATDVVGINTCTP
;
A
#
# COMPACT_ATOMS: atom_id res chain seq x y z
N MET A 1 46.52 40.86 -55.89
CA MET A 1 45.63 40.57 -54.81
C MET A 1 45.86 39.12 -54.42
N ARG A 2 46.50 38.87 -53.22
CA ARG A 2 46.85 37.53 -52.75
C ARG A 2 45.79 37.13 -51.68
N HIS A 3 44.93 36.17 -52.00
CA HIS A 3 44.04 35.57 -51.00
C HIS A 3 44.81 34.54 -50.14
N LEU A 4 45.07 34.87 -48.89
CA LEU A 4 45.57 33.92 -47.89
C LEU A 4 44.40 32.99 -47.45
N ASN A 5 44.46 31.74 -47.90
CA ASN A 5 43.63 30.64 -47.32
C ASN A 5 44.26 30.16 -46.01
N LEU A 6 43.76 30.67 -44.89
CA LEU A 6 44.06 30.16 -43.56
C LEU A 6 43.07 28.99 -43.25
N LEU A 7 43.40 27.80 -43.76
CA LEU A 7 42.76 26.56 -43.29
C LEU A 7 43.33 26.21 -41.91
N ARG A 8 42.59 26.63 -40.87
CA ARG A 8 42.91 26.29 -39.50
C ARG A 8 42.52 24.84 -39.30
N SER A 9 43.52 23.91 -39.28
CA SER A 9 43.33 22.51 -38.96
C SER A 9 42.90 22.37 -37.51
N LEU A 10 41.66 21.98 -37.28
CA LEU A 10 41.14 21.63 -35.96
C LEU A 10 41.83 20.34 -35.49
N PRO A 11 42.33 20.30 -34.27
CA PRO A 11 42.97 19.09 -33.75
C PRO A 11 41.90 17.98 -33.68
N ALA A 12 42.19 16.83 -34.31
CA ALA A 12 41.36 15.66 -34.24
C ALA A 12 41.32 15.15 -32.77
N LEU A 13 40.16 15.28 -32.13
CA LEU A 13 39.88 14.72 -30.81
C LEU A 13 40.09 13.21 -30.90
N ARG A 14 41.16 12.72 -30.34
CA ARG A 14 41.49 11.30 -30.23
C ARG A 14 40.43 10.65 -29.37
N ARG A 15 39.47 9.95 -29.97
CA ARG A 15 38.48 9.12 -29.25
C ARG A 15 39.21 7.96 -28.64
N ARG A 16 39.35 7.98 -27.32
CA ARG A 16 39.86 6.84 -26.56
C ARG A 16 38.74 5.80 -26.47
N GLY A 17 38.94 4.64 -27.03
CA GLY A 17 38.04 3.51 -26.86
C GLY A 17 38.27 2.84 -25.51
N PHE A 18 37.28 2.21 -24.96
CA PHE A 18 37.37 1.37 -23.76
C PHE A 18 38.13 0.10 -24.06
N THR A 19 39.02 -0.32 -23.13
CA THR A 19 39.67 -1.61 -23.23
C THR A 19 38.73 -2.73 -22.74
N LEU A 20 38.94 -3.95 -23.25
CA LEU A 20 38.14 -5.12 -22.84
C LEU A 20 38.28 -5.37 -21.32
N VAL A 21 39.49 -5.18 -20.78
CA VAL A 21 39.77 -5.33 -19.34
C VAL A 21 39.00 -4.31 -18.50
N GLU A 22 38.97 -3.06 -18.94
CA GLU A 22 38.25 -1.99 -18.24
C GLU A 22 36.72 -2.27 -18.18
N LEU A 23 36.17 -2.84 -19.25
CA LEU A 23 34.77 -3.28 -19.30
C LEU A 23 34.54 -4.45 -18.33
N MET A 24 35.44 -5.42 -18.26
CA MET A 24 35.32 -6.54 -17.31
C MET A 24 35.38 -6.08 -15.85
N ILE A 25 36.30 -5.17 -15.53
CA ILE A 25 36.39 -4.61 -14.17
C ILE A 25 35.15 -3.81 -13.84
N SER A 26 34.64 -2.99 -14.76
CA SER A 26 33.41 -2.20 -14.54
C SER A 26 32.20 -3.08 -14.30
N LEU A 27 32.05 -4.20 -15.03
CA LEU A 27 31.01 -5.17 -14.81
C LEU A 27 31.16 -5.89 -13.46
N ALA A 28 32.36 -6.26 -13.06
CA ALA A 28 32.59 -6.89 -11.77
C ALA A 28 32.20 -5.97 -10.61
N VAL A 29 32.59 -4.71 -10.66
CA VAL A 29 32.20 -3.69 -9.67
C VAL A 29 30.67 -3.48 -9.66
N LEU A 30 30.03 -3.40 -10.85
CA LEU A 30 28.60 -3.26 -10.97
C LEU A 30 27.84 -4.41 -10.28
N VAL A 31 28.27 -5.66 -10.47
CA VAL A 31 27.65 -6.83 -9.85
C VAL A 31 27.73 -6.74 -8.32
N VAL A 32 28.86 -6.34 -7.76
CA VAL A 32 29.04 -6.18 -6.31
C VAL A 32 28.10 -5.09 -5.77
N VAL A 33 27.98 -3.96 -6.45
CA VAL A 33 27.08 -2.87 -6.06
C VAL A 33 25.61 -3.32 -6.11
N LEU A 34 25.21 -4.02 -7.16
CA LEU A 34 23.84 -4.53 -7.30
C LEU A 34 23.50 -5.58 -6.25
N ALA A 35 24.43 -6.42 -5.84
CA ALA A 35 24.22 -7.42 -4.79
C ALA A 35 23.79 -6.80 -3.44
N VAL A 36 24.23 -5.58 -3.14
CA VAL A 36 23.85 -4.84 -1.92
C VAL A 36 22.63 -3.94 -2.17
N ALA A 37 22.53 -3.31 -3.32
CA ALA A 37 21.49 -2.34 -3.63
C ALA A 37 20.09 -2.99 -3.78
N VAL A 38 20.02 -4.17 -4.42
CA VAL A 38 18.74 -4.85 -4.71
C VAL A 38 17.97 -5.23 -3.44
N PRO A 39 18.56 -5.92 -2.43
CA PRO A 39 17.82 -6.28 -1.23
C PRO A 39 17.35 -5.05 -0.43
N SER A 40 18.16 -4.01 -0.35
CA SER A 40 17.80 -2.75 0.31
C SER A 40 16.58 -2.08 -0.34
N MET A 41 16.51 -2.10 -1.68
CA MET A 41 15.37 -1.52 -2.43
C MET A 41 14.07 -2.32 -2.22
N GLN A 42 14.16 -3.64 -2.07
CA GLN A 42 13.00 -4.48 -1.78
C GLN A 42 12.40 -4.18 -0.40
N GLU A 43 13.23 -4.00 0.61
CA GLU A 43 12.76 -3.60 1.95
C GLU A 43 12.14 -2.20 1.94
N PHE A 44 12.74 -1.25 1.24
CA PHE A 44 12.21 0.09 1.09
C PHE A 44 10.82 0.09 0.44
N THR A 45 10.65 -0.64 -0.66
CA THR A 45 9.35 -0.74 -1.34
C THR A 45 8.29 -1.43 -0.49
N ALA A 46 8.64 -2.48 0.26
CA ALA A 46 7.72 -3.17 1.15
C ALA A 46 7.26 -2.26 2.32
N ASN A 47 8.17 -1.48 2.89
CA ASN A 47 7.84 -0.51 3.94
C ASN A 47 6.93 0.61 3.42
N ASN A 48 7.18 1.11 2.21
CA ASN A 48 6.33 2.12 1.57
C ASN A 48 4.93 1.58 1.28
N GLN A 49 4.81 0.34 0.81
CA GLN A 49 3.52 -0.30 0.59
C GLN A 49 2.76 -0.52 1.90
N LEU A 50 3.45 -0.93 2.97
CA LEU A 50 2.84 -1.07 4.29
C LEU A 50 2.28 0.27 4.79
N ALA A 51 3.04 1.36 4.67
CA ALA A 51 2.61 2.69 5.05
C ALA A 51 1.45 3.20 4.19
N ALA A 52 1.49 2.95 2.88
CA ALA A 52 0.43 3.32 1.94
C ALA A 52 -0.86 2.55 2.22
N THR A 53 -0.78 1.23 2.45
CA THR A 53 -1.93 0.39 2.78
C THR A 53 -2.56 0.83 4.10
N LYS A 54 -1.75 1.09 5.13
CA LYS A 54 -2.21 1.65 6.41
C LYS A 54 -3.02 2.93 6.21
N SER A 55 -2.46 3.89 5.47
CA SER A 55 -3.11 5.19 5.23
C SER A 55 -4.40 5.03 4.41
N SER A 56 -4.38 4.18 3.40
CA SER A 56 -5.53 3.90 2.55
C SER A 56 -6.66 3.23 3.32
N PHE A 57 -6.35 2.25 4.18
CA PHE A 57 -7.34 1.55 5.00
C PHE A 57 -7.94 2.46 6.07
N ALA A 58 -7.11 3.24 6.79
CA ALA A 58 -7.59 4.22 7.76
C ALA A 58 -8.50 5.28 7.11
N SER A 59 -8.15 5.73 5.91
CA SER A 59 -8.99 6.66 5.13
C SER A 59 -10.30 6.01 4.69
N ALA A 60 -10.30 4.72 4.37
CA ALA A 60 -11.52 3.98 4.01
C ALA A 60 -12.47 3.85 5.22
N LEU A 61 -11.93 3.56 6.41
CA LEU A 61 -12.72 3.54 7.65
C LEU A 61 -13.33 4.92 7.95
N ALA A 62 -12.53 5.99 7.83
CA ALA A 62 -13.01 7.36 8.02
C ALA A 62 -14.08 7.73 6.99
N LEU A 63 -13.93 7.30 5.73
CA LEU A 63 -14.94 7.51 4.69
C LEU A 63 -16.24 6.77 5.01
N ALA A 64 -16.17 5.48 5.39
CA ALA A 64 -17.35 4.71 5.75
C ALA A 64 -18.12 5.37 6.91
N ARG A 65 -17.41 5.81 7.94
CA ARG A 65 -17.97 6.53 9.09
C ARG A 65 -18.67 7.84 8.68
N THR A 66 -18.01 8.64 7.84
CA THR A 66 -18.55 9.93 7.41
C THR A 66 -19.73 9.77 6.48
N GLU A 67 -19.73 8.77 5.60
CA GLU A 67 -20.87 8.45 4.73
C GLU A 67 -22.07 7.93 5.53
N ALA A 68 -21.83 7.14 6.59
CA ALA A 68 -22.90 6.72 7.50
C ALA A 68 -23.59 7.92 8.16
N ALA A 69 -22.82 8.86 8.72
CA ALA A 69 -23.35 10.07 9.34
C ALA A 69 -24.05 10.99 8.32
N LYS A 70 -23.47 11.15 7.13
CA LYS A 70 -24.02 11.99 6.07
C LYS A 70 -25.34 11.45 5.50
N ARG A 71 -25.45 10.13 5.34
CA ARG A 71 -26.64 9.50 4.76
C ARG A 71 -27.72 9.15 5.80
N GLY A 72 -27.36 9.19 7.09
CA GLY A 72 -28.29 8.79 8.17
C GLY A 72 -28.61 7.28 8.16
N ARG A 73 -27.72 6.45 7.57
CA ARG A 73 -27.89 5.01 7.37
C ARG A 73 -26.65 4.24 7.81
N VAL A 74 -26.80 2.92 7.94
CA VAL A 74 -25.66 2.05 8.17
C VAL A 74 -24.81 2.00 6.90
N VAL A 75 -23.50 2.10 7.07
CA VAL A 75 -22.52 1.93 5.98
C VAL A 75 -21.53 0.85 6.40
N VAL A 76 -21.30 -0.08 5.51
CA VAL A 76 -20.46 -1.25 5.70
C VAL A 76 -19.17 -1.10 4.91
N LEU A 77 -18.04 -1.40 5.53
CA LEU A 77 -16.78 -1.67 4.85
C LEU A 77 -16.51 -3.18 4.94
N GLN A 78 -16.40 -3.83 3.80
CA GLN A 78 -16.23 -5.28 3.69
C GLN A 78 -14.99 -5.62 2.88
N ALA A 79 -14.31 -6.69 3.27
CA ALA A 79 -13.21 -7.28 2.51
C ALA A 79 -13.72 -7.86 1.17
N LEU A 80 -12.95 -7.70 0.11
CA LEU A 80 -13.26 -8.28 -1.20
C LEU A 80 -12.78 -9.73 -1.29
N GLY A 81 -13.73 -10.63 -1.48
CA GLY A 81 -13.45 -12.07 -1.60
C GLY A 81 -13.07 -12.72 -0.28
N SER A 82 -12.70 -13.99 -0.34
CA SER A 82 -12.25 -14.76 0.81
C SER A 82 -10.72 -14.71 0.89
N GLY A 83 -10.18 -13.82 1.73
CA GLY A 83 -8.78 -13.87 2.12
C GLY A 83 -8.49 -15.03 3.08
N SER A 84 -7.23 -15.41 3.24
CA SER A 84 -6.82 -16.36 4.28
C SER A 84 -6.90 -15.72 5.67
N THR A 85 -7.01 -16.55 6.69
CA THR A 85 -6.95 -16.09 8.10
C THR A 85 -5.72 -15.22 8.34
N GLY A 86 -5.93 -14.05 8.91
CA GLY A 86 -4.90 -13.03 9.12
C GLY A 86 -4.56 -12.18 7.88
N ASN A 87 -5.26 -12.38 6.75
CA ASN A 87 -5.15 -11.60 5.53
C ASN A 87 -6.49 -11.50 4.80
N GLU A 88 -7.55 -11.23 5.54
CA GLU A 88 -8.93 -11.21 5.04
C GLU A 88 -9.10 -10.16 3.93
N PHE A 89 -8.32 -9.08 3.98
CA PHE A 89 -8.35 -7.98 3.02
C PHE A 89 -7.35 -8.12 1.86
N ALA A 90 -6.87 -9.35 1.57
CA ALA A 90 -5.88 -9.60 0.51
C ALA A 90 -6.24 -9.01 -0.86
N ASN A 91 -7.53 -8.98 -1.19
CA ASN A 91 -8.05 -8.48 -2.47
C ASN A 91 -8.58 -7.03 -2.38
N GLY A 92 -8.33 -6.36 -1.26
CA GLY A 92 -8.85 -5.02 -1.01
C GLY A 92 -10.19 -5.02 -0.28
N TRP A 93 -10.92 -3.94 -0.40
CA TRP A 93 -12.20 -3.72 0.30
C TRP A 93 -13.18 -2.89 -0.52
N GLU A 94 -14.44 -2.95 -0.13
CA GLU A 94 -15.48 -2.10 -0.65
C GLU A 94 -16.32 -1.48 0.48
N ILE A 95 -16.93 -0.35 0.17
CA ILE A 95 -17.78 0.41 1.07
C ILE A 95 -19.14 0.55 0.38
N ALA A 96 -20.19 0.15 1.05
CA ALA A 96 -21.56 0.30 0.58
C ALA A 96 -22.50 0.73 1.70
N VAL A 97 -23.66 1.23 1.30
CA VAL A 97 -24.77 1.50 2.22
C VAL A 97 -25.49 0.18 2.43
N ASP A 98 -25.69 -0.22 3.67
CA ASP A 98 -26.50 -1.36 4.04
C ASP A 98 -27.99 -0.97 3.87
N ASP A 99 -28.52 -1.30 2.71
CA ASP A 99 -29.88 -0.88 2.33
C ASP A 99 -30.95 -1.81 2.87
N ASP A 100 -30.63 -3.07 3.12
CA ASP A 100 -31.55 -4.09 3.64
C ASP A 100 -31.37 -4.41 5.14
N GLY A 101 -30.31 -3.91 5.78
CA GLY A 101 -30.05 -4.06 7.21
C GLY A 101 -29.46 -5.41 7.59
N ASN A 102 -28.91 -6.18 6.62
CA ASN A 102 -28.36 -7.51 6.89
C ASN A 102 -26.90 -7.47 7.38
N GLY A 103 -26.21 -6.32 7.23
CA GLY A 103 -24.86 -6.08 7.74
C GLY A 103 -23.74 -6.54 6.82
N ASP A 104 -24.04 -6.91 5.57
CA ASP A 104 -23.05 -7.24 4.54
C ASP A 104 -23.14 -6.28 3.33
N VAL A 105 -22.37 -6.51 2.29
CA VAL A 105 -22.42 -5.75 1.05
C VAL A 105 -22.95 -6.62 -0.08
N ALA A 106 -24.23 -6.49 -0.37
CA ALA A 106 -24.85 -7.17 -1.51
C ALA A 106 -24.63 -6.44 -2.84
N THR A 107 -24.82 -7.14 -3.95
CA THR A 107 -24.67 -6.56 -5.30
C THR A 107 -25.74 -5.52 -5.62
N SER A 108 -26.89 -5.58 -4.93
CA SER A 108 -28.05 -4.67 -5.06
C SER A 108 -27.88 -3.37 -4.26
N GLU A 109 -26.90 -3.29 -3.37
CA GLU A 109 -26.72 -2.16 -2.47
C GLU A 109 -25.98 -0.99 -3.11
N THR A 110 -26.21 0.19 -2.53
CA THR A 110 -25.59 1.43 -3.02
C THR A 110 -24.10 1.45 -2.67
N ARG A 111 -23.28 1.13 -3.65
CA ARG A 111 -21.82 1.14 -3.49
C ARG A 111 -21.28 2.56 -3.43
N VAL A 112 -20.54 2.87 -2.36
CA VAL A 112 -19.86 4.15 -2.14
C VAL A 112 -18.50 4.15 -2.79
N ARG A 113 -17.70 3.10 -2.53
CA ARG A 113 -16.33 2.96 -3.05
C ARG A 113 -15.91 1.50 -3.09
N LYS A 114 -15.19 1.13 -4.13
CA LYS A 114 -14.50 -0.16 -4.22
C LYS A 114 -13.01 0.09 -4.43
N SER A 115 -12.19 -0.53 -3.62
CA SER A 115 -10.73 -0.52 -3.72
C SER A 115 -10.25 -1.96 -3.92
N ALA A 116 -10.33 -2.42 -5.17
CA ALA A 116 -9.83 -3.73 -5.55
C ALA A 116 -8.30 -3.61 -5.78
N VAL A 117 -7.52 -3.98 -4.78
CA VAL A 117 -6.05 -3.96 -4.82
C VAL A 117 -5.57 -5.28 -4.24
N THR A 118 -4.80 -6.04 -5.01
CA THR A 118 -4.14 -7.23 -4.49
C THR A 118 -2.95 -6.82 -3.62
N LEU A 119 -3.01 -7.17 -2.34
CA LEU A 119 -1.96 -6.86 -1.37
C LEU A 119 -0.91 -7.99 -1.37
N GLU A 120 0.05 -7.92 -2.31
CA GLU A 120 1.08 -8.95 -2.44
C GLU A 120 2.16 -8.88 -1.34
N LYS A 121 2.54 -7.68 -0.94
CA LYS A 121 3.65 -7.44 0.01
C LYS A 121 3.19 -7.07 1.41
N VAL A 122 1.88 -6.96 1.63
CA VAL A 122 1.26 -6.59 2.90
C VAL A 122 0.13 -7.56 3.20
N LYS A 123 0.06 -8.03 4.43
CA LYS A 123 -1.09 -8.76 4.97
C LYS A 123 -1.91 -7.79 5.81
N LEU A 124 -3.20 -7.77 5.61
CA LEU A 124 -4.16 -7.01 6.39
C LEU A 124 -5.24 -7.96 6.89
N GLY A 125 -5.16 -8.26 8.17
CA GLY A 125 -6.05 -9.19 8.87
C GLY A 125 -6.95 -8.47 9.87
N GLY A 126 -8.09 -9.09 10.16
CA GLY A 126 -9.09 -8.62 11.10
C GLY A 126 -10.50 -9.05 10.70
N ALA A 127 -11.52 -8.59 11.40
CA ALA A 127 -12.90 -8.89 11.02
C ALA A 127 -13.17 -8.46 9.57
N PRO A 128 -13.69 -9.35 8.69
CA PRO A 128 -13.84 -9.05 7.27
C PRO A 128 -14.91 -7.98 6.98
N VAL A 129 -15.71 -7.64 7.99
CA VAL A 129 -16.79 -6.66 7.90
C VAL A 129 -16.71 -5.70 9.09
N VAL A 130 -16.88 -4.41 8.82
CA VAL A 130 -17.05 -3.37 9.83
C VAL A 130 -18.17 -2.42 9.41
N SER A 131 -19.13 -2.18 10.29
CA SER A 131 -20.32 -1.40 9.99
C SER A 131 -20.43 -0.19 10.92
N PHE A 132 -20.76 0.96 10.35
CA PHE A 132 -20.96 2.22 11.08
C PHE A 132 -22.43 2.63 11.03
N ARG A 133 -22.96 3.01 12.18
CA ARG A 133 -24.32 3.57 12.30
C ARG A 133 -24.37 5.01 11.80
N ALA A 134 -25.56 5.53 11.58
CA ALA A 134 -25.83 6.93 11.26
C ALA A 134 -25.19 7.94 12.23
N THR A 135 -24.95 7.55 13.48
CA THR A 135 -24.23 8.37 14.47
C THR A 135 -22.71 8.40 14.28
N GLY A 136 -22.17 7.60 13.35
CA GLY A 136 -20.75 7.38 13.17
C GLY A 136 -20.12 6.41 14.17
N ALA A 137 -20.93 5.79 15.04
CA ALA A 137 -20.49 4.73 15.95
C ALA A 137 -20.48 3.36 15.26
N LEU A 138 -19.69 2.40 15.77
CA LEU A 138 -19.74 1.01 15.30
C LEU A 138 -21.13 0.39 15.52
N VAL A 139 -21.49 -0.53 14.64
CA VAL A 139 -22.57 -1.48 14.88
C VAL A 139 -22.02 -2.58 15.79
N GLY A 140 -22.29 -2.46 17.09
CA GLY A 140 -21.75 -3.35 18.12
C GLY A 140 -21.10 -2.56 19.26
N THR A 141 -20.66 -3.28 20.27
CA THR A 141 -20.09 -2.70 21.49
C THR A 141 -18.60 -2.99 21.66
N THR A 142 -18.06 -3.87 20.83
CA THR A 142 -16.65 -4.30 20.89
C THR A 142 -15.81 -3.56 19.87
N ALA A 143 -14.63 -3.11 20.29
CA ALA A 143 -13.66 -2.52 19.38
C ALA A 143 -13.22 -3.54 18.31
N GLN A 144 -13.05 -3.08 17.08
CA GLN A 144 -12.53 -3.89 15.99
C GLN A 144 -11.03 -3.60 15.84
N VAL A 145 -10.24 -4.67 15.75
CA VAL A 145 -8.77 -4.57 15.65
C VAL A 145 -8.31 -5.19 14.34
N TYR A 146 -7.52 -4.44 13.61
CA TYR A 146 -6.92 -4.84 12.34
C TYR A 146 -5.41 -4.80 12.46
N THR A 147 -4.74 -5.82 11.95
CA THR A 147 -3.28 -5.93 11.98
C THR A 147 -2.73 -5.88 10.55
N LEU A 148 -1.77 -4.99 10.34
CA LEU A 148 -1.07 -4.84 9.07
C LEU A 148 0.38 -5.24 9.25
N CYS A 149 0.80 -6.26 8.49
CA CYS A 149 2.15 -6.80 8.51
C CYS A 149 2.73 -6.87 7.10
N ARG A 150 4.07 -6.89 6.99
CA ARG A 150 4.71 -7.26 5.72
C ARG A 150 4.46 -8.75 5.44
N ALA A 151 4.16 -9.10 4.18
CA ALA A 151 3.94 -10.50 3.79
C ALA A 151 5.21 -11.35 3.92
N SER A 152 6.39 -10.74 3.75
CA SER A 152 7.70 -11.39 3.96
C SER A 152 8.06 -11.63 5.42
N GLY A 153 7.18 -11.26 6.36
CA GLY A 153 7.49 -11.26 7.77
C GLY A 153 8.33 -10.05 8.21
N GLY A 154 8.74 -10.05 9.45
CA GLY A 154 9.53 -8.99 10.06
C GLY A 154 8.85 -8.41 11.29
N THR A 155 9.56 -7.52 11.98
CA THR A 155 9.09 -6.98 13.27
C THR A 155 8.18 -5.77 13.12
N ARG A 156 8.17 -5.09 11.97
CA ARG A 156 7.40 -3.85 11.77
C ARG A 156 6.01 -4.10 11.22
N GLY A 157 5.02 -3.54 11.89
CA GLY A 157 3.63 -3.51 11.45
C GLY A 157 2.85 -2.37 12.08
N PHE A 158 1.55 -2.39 11.85
CA PHE A 158 0.61 -1.44 12.44
C PHE A 158 -0.63 -2.18 12.92
N THR A 159 -1.17 -1.70 14.03
CA THR A 159 -2.51 -2.07 14.49
C THR A 159 -3.43 -0.87 14.28
N VAL A 160 -4.56 -1.11 13.65
CA VAL A 160 -5.63 -0.13 13.46
C VAL A 160 -6.80 -0.58 14.33
N THR A 161 -7.14 0.20 15.32
CA THR A 161 -8.24 -0.08 16.24
C THR A 161 -9.39 0.88 15.97
N VAL A 162 -10.57 0.34 15.71
CA VAL A 162 -11.81 1.11 15.63
C VAL A 162 -12.58 0.92 16.92
N THR A 163 -12.73 1.98 17.68
CA THR A 163 -13.44 1.95 18.97
C THR A 163 -14.96 1.90 18.76
N PRO A 164 -15.76 1.51 19.77
CA PRO A 164 -17.22 1.52 19.67
C PRO A 164 -17.81 2.89 19.29
N SER A 165 -17.15 3.98 19.67
CA SER A 165 -17.54 5.35 19.25
C SER A 165 -17.24 5.65 17.76
N GLY A 166 -16.61 4.71 17.04
CA GLY A 166 -16.20 4.88 15.65
C GLY A 166 -14.90 5.66 15.47
N ALA A 167 -14.19 6.00 16.55
CA ALA A 167 -12.86 6.60 16.42
C ALA A 167 -11.85 5.54 15.97
N THR A 168 -10.95 5.94 15.09
CA THR A 168 -9.89 5.08 14.56
C THR A 168 -8.56 5.52 15.16
N ASP A 169 -7.88 4.58 15.81
CA ASP A 169 -6.52 4.75 16.33
C ASP A 169 -5.53 3.86 15.56
N VAL A 170 -4.32 4.37 15.32
CA VAL A 170 -3.30 3.65 14.55
C VAL A 170 -1.99 3.65 15.31
N VAL A 171 -1.56 2.48 15.74
CA VAL A 171 -0.35 2.29 16.54
C VAL A 171 0.65 1.43 15.76
N GLY A 172 1.92 1.84 15.76
CA GLY A 172 3.01 1.00 15.26
C GLY A 172 3.30 -0.15 16.20
N ILE A 173 3.53 -1.35 15.65
CA ILE A 173 3.91 -2.54 16.42
C ILE A 173 5.27 -3.06 15.98
N ASN A 174 6.01 -3.64 16.92
CA ASN A 174 7.33 -4.22 16.70
C ASN A 174 7.32 -5.76 16.69
N THR A 175 6.16 -6.36 16.76
CA THR A 175 5.95 -7.81 16.66
C THR A 175 4.84 -8.06 15.64
N CYS A 176 5.22 -8.56 14.49
CA CYS A 176 4.30 -8.86 13.41
C CYS A 176 4.51 -10.33 13.02
N THR A 177 3.69 -11.20 13.57
CA THR A 177 3.56 -12.57 13.10
C THR A 177 2.46 -12.60 12.04
N PRO A 178 2.82 -12.83 10.76
CA PRO A 178 1.84 -12.88 9.67
C PRO A 178 0.96 -14.12 9.73
#